data_23e674b2358f37d8bfbc8d843373d5c9
#
_entry.id   23e674b2358f37d8bfbc8d843373d5c9
#
_cell.length_a   1.000
_cell.length_b   1.000
_cell.length_c   1.000
_cell.angle_alpha   90.00
_cell.angle_beta   90.00
_cell.angle_gamma   90.00
#
_symmetry.space_group_name_H-M   'P 1'
#
loop_
_entity.id
_entity.type
_entity.pdbx_description
1 polymer ?
#
loop_
_entity_poly.entity_id
_entity_poly.type
_entity_poly.pdbx_seq_one_letter_code
_entity_poly.pdbx_strand_id
1 'polypeptide(L)' 'MEMPSYDLIVAAVGGDPEAMEKILQIYAPLIEKESHGDEDMRQEITLALIDVIQHYDLNDQAKNDAYLRGKFPDDTE' A
#
# COMPACT_ATOMS: atom_id res chain seq x y z
N MET A 1 -14.53 4.43 2.70
CA MET A 1 -13.42 3.53 3.07
C MET A 1 -12.63 4.12 4.21
N GLU A 2 -12.28 3.29 5.16
CA GLU A 2 -11.51 3.71 6.32
C GLU A 2 -10.05 3.92 5.95
N MET A 3 -9.45 4.98 6.47
CA MET A 3 -8.03 5.27 6.22
C MET A 3 -7.21 4.87 7.44
N PRO A 4 -6.01 4.35 7.24
CA PRO A 4 -5.14 4.05 8.39
C PRO A 4 -4.71 5.35 9.08
N SER A 5 -4.53 5.26 10.39
CA SER A 5 -4.06 6.40 11.16
C SER A 5 -2.58 6.66 10.83
N TYR A 6 -2.14 7.88 11.11
CA TYR A 6 -0.73 8.22 10.89
C TYR A 6 0.18 7.33 11.73
N ASP A 7 -0.21 7.09 13.00
CA ASP A 7 0.61 6.25 13.88
C ASP A 7 0.75 4.84 13.32
N LEU A 8 -0.31 4.31 12.73
CA LEU A 8 -0.28 2.98 12.16
C LEU A 8 0.67 2.92 10.96
N ILE A 9 0.64 3.97 10.13
CA ILE A 9 1.53 4.05 8.97
C ILE A 9 2.98 4.14 9.44
N VAL A 10 3.27 4.96 10.44
CA VAL A 10 4.62 5.10 10.98
C VAL A 10 5.13 3.76 11.49
N ALA A 11 4.29 3.03 12.23
CA ALA A 11 4.69 1.73 12.76
C ALA A 11 4.98 0.74 11.63
N ALA A 12 4.15 0.71 10.59
CA ALA A 12 4.34 -0.20 9.47
C ALA A 12 5.62 0.12 8.70
N VAL A 13 5.87 1.41 8.47
CA VAL A 13 7.09 1.85 7.80
C VAL A 13 8.31 1.46 8.60
N GLY A 14 8.19 1.48 9.94
CA GLY A 14 9.27 1.10 10.83
C GLY A 14 9.50 -0.41 10.95
N GLY A 15 8.67 -1.21 10.26
CA GLY A 15 8.87 -2.66 10.24
C GLY A 15 7.99 -3.46 11.18
N ASP A 16 6.98 -2.84 11.80
CA ASP A 16 6.07 -3.55 12.70
C ASP A 16 5.13 -4.44 11.90
N PRO A 17 5.25 -5.78 12.01
CA PRO A 17 4.40 -6.67 11.22
C PRO A 17 2.93 -6.58 11.58
N GLU A 18 2.59 -6.28 12.83
CA GLU A 18 1.20 -6.14 13.23
C GLU A 18 0.56 -4.92 12.57
N ALA A 19 1.33 -3.82 12.50
CA ALA A 19 0.83 -2.61 11.86
C ALA A 19 0.62 -2.85 10.37
N MET A 20 1.55 -3.54 9.73
CA MET A 20 1.43 -3.89 8.33
C MET A 20 0.17 -4.70 8.08
N GLU A 21 -0.08 -5.70 8.92
CA GLU A 21 -1.25 -6.55 8.77
C GLU A 21 -2.54 -5.75 8.91
N LYS A 22 -2.57 -4.82 9.86
CA LYS A 22 -3.75 -3.99 10.05
C LYS A 22 -4.02 -3.10 8.84
N ILE A 23 -2.97 -2.56 8.25
CA ILE A 23 -3.13 -1.75 7.04
C ILE A 23 -3.69 -2.60 5.90
N LEU A 24 -3.18 -3.81 5.75
CA LEU A 24 -3.67 -4.71 4.72
C LEU A 24 -5.14 -5.07 4.94
N GLN A 25 -5.56 -5.22 6.19
CA GLN A 25 -6.95 -5.49 6.51
C GLN A 25 -7.85 -4.31 6.15
N ILE A 26 -7.36 -3.10 6.39
CA ILE A 26 -8.12 -1.90 6.03
C ILE A 26 -8.36 -1.83 4.53
N TYR A 27 -7.36 -2.21 3.76
CA TYR A 27 -7.46 -2.15 2.30
C TYR A 27 -8.01 -3.43 1.66
N ALA A 28 -8.28 -4.46 2.46
CA ALA A 28 -8.76 -5.72 1.91
C ALA A 28 -9.99 -5.58 1.02
N PRO A 29 -11.02 -4.80 1.40
CA PRO A 29 -12.18 -4.65 0.52
C PRO A 29 -11.83 -4.02 -0.83
N LEU A 30 -10.90 -3.07 -0.83
CA LEU A 30 -10.47 -2.45 -2.07
C LEU A 30 -9.69 -3.44 -2.93
N ILE A 31 -8.82 -4.23 -2.29
CA ILE A 31 -8.04 -5.23 -3.00
C ILE A 31 -8.98 -6.27 -3.65
N GLU A 32 -9.99 -6.70 -2.92
CA GLU A 32 -10.97 -7.65 -3.46
C GLU A 32 -11.68 -7.06 -4.68
N LYS A 33 -12.09 -5.80 -4.58
CA LYS A 33 -12.78 -5.15 -5.66
C LYS A 33 -11.90 -5.02 -6.91
N GLU A 34 -10.66 -4.59 -6.71
CA GLU A 34 -9.76 -4.34 -7.82
C GLU A 34 -9.25 -5.64 -8.46
N SER A 35 -9.21 -6.72 -7.70
CA SER A 35 -8.74 -8.00 -8.22
C SER A 35 -9.84 -8.77 -8.95
N HIS A 36 -11.09 -8.33 -8.85
CA HIS A 36 -12.24 -8.99 -9.49
C HIS A 36 -12.32 -10.47 -9.17
N GLY A 37 -11.92 -10.85 -7.97
CA GLY A 37 -11.96 -12.24 -7.55
C GLY A 37 -10.81 -13.09 -8.05
N ASP A 38 -9.86 -12.51 -8.76
CA ASP A 38 -8.71 -13.22 -9.28
C ASP A 38 -7.64 -13.33 -8.19
N GLU A 39 -7.31 -14.56 -7.80
CA GLU A 39 -6.38 -14.80 -6.71
C GLU A 39 -4.98 -14.27 -7.03
N ASP A 40 -4.52 -14.47 -8.26
CA ASP A 40 -3.20 -14.00 -8.66
C ASP A 40 -3.13 -12.48 -8.63
N MET A 41 -4.17 -11.83 -9.12
CA MET A 41 -4.24 -10.37 -9.12
C MET A 41 -4.27 -9.84 -7.69
N ARG A 42 -5.04 -10.47 -6.82
CA ARG A 42 -5.12 -10.07 -5.42
C ARG A 42 -3.76 -10.16 -4.76
N GLN A 43 -3.03 -11.23 -5.01
CA GLN A 43 -1.70 -11.41 -4.46
C GLN A 43 -0.73 -10.33 -4.97
N GLU A 44 -0.81 -10.03 -6.27
CA GLU A 44 0.02 -8.99 -6.85
C GLU A 44 -0.24 -7.63 -6.21
N ILE A 45 -1.51 -7.28 -6.04
CA ILE A 45 -1.87 -5.99 -5.45
C ILE A 45 -1.40 -5.92 -4.01
N THR A 46 -1.57 -7.01 -3.26
CA THR A 46 -1.12 -7.06 -1.87
C THR A 46 0.38 -6.87 -1.76
N LEU A 47 1.14 -7.57 -2.61
CA LEU A 47 2.60 -7.46 -2.59
C LEU A 47 3.05 -6.06 -2.99
N ALA A 48 2.37 -5.46 -3.96
CA ALA A 48 2.70 -4.10 -4.37
C ALA A 48 2.46 -3.11 -3.24
N LEU A 49 1.38 -3.28 -2.48
CA LEU A 49 1.09 -2.42 -1.35
C LEU A 49 2.14 -2.55 -0.27
N ILE A 50 2.54 -3.78 0.05
CA ILE A 50 3.60 -4.02 1.03
C ILE A 50 4.89 -3.35 0.59
N ASP A 51 5.23 -3.49 -0.69
CA ASP A 51 6.44 -2.91 -1.24
C ASP A 51 6.44 -1.39 -1.11
N VAL A 52 5.31 -0.76 -1.43
CA VAL A 52 5.19 0.69 -1.32
C VAL A 52 5.39 1.14 0.13
N ILE A 53 4.79 0.44 1.09
CA ILE A 53 4.92 0.81 2.49
C ILE A 53 6.36 0.66 2.96
N GLN A 54 7.04 -0.40 2.54
CA GLN A 54 8.43 -0.64 2.94
C GLN A 54 9.39 0.41 2.39
N HIS A 55 9.04 1.04 1.27
CA HIS A 55 9.87 2.06 0.66
C HIS A 55 9.40 3.49 0.95
N TYR A 56 8.39 3.62 1.81
CA TYR A 56 7.86 4.92 2.15
C TYR A 56 8.82 5.69 3.03
N ASP A 57 9.10 6.94 2.66
CA ASP A 57 9.98 7.81 3.42
C ASP A 57 9.13 8.91 4.05
N LEU A 58 9.05 8.89 5.38
CA LEU A 58 8.21 9.84 6.11
C LEU A 58 8.68 11.28 5.99
N ASN A 59 9.93 11.49 5.57
CA ASN A 59 10.53 12.81 5.50
C ASN A 59 10.68 13.35 4.08
N ASP A 60 10.32 12.57 3.07
CA ASP A 60 10.53 12.97 1.68
C ASP A 60 9.32 12.60 0.83
N GLN A 61 8.38 13.51 0.75
CA GLN A 61 7.14 13.28 0.01
C GLN A 61 7.40 13.16 -1.50
N ALA A 62 8.35 13.93 -2.01
CA ALA A 62 8.66 13.87 -3.44
C ALA A 62 9.21 12.49 -3.82
N LYS A 63 10.02 11.91 -2.96
CA LYS A 63 10.56 10.57 -3.19
C LYS A 63 9.45 9.53 -3.20
N ASN A 64 8.49 9.66 -2.28
CA ASN A 64 7.36 8.75 -2.21
C ASN A 64 6.51 8.86 -3.47
N ASP A 65 6.25 10.07 -3.94
CA ASP A 65 5.47 10.29 -5.16
C ASP A 65 6.17 9.68 -6.36
N ALA A 66 7.48 9.85 -6.46
CA ALA A 66 8.24 9.28 -7.57
C ALA A 66 8.18 7.76 -7.55
N TYR A 67 8.30 7.17 -6.37
CA TYR A 67 8.24 5.71 -6.24
C TYR A 67 6.87 5.18 -6.64
N LEU A 68 5.81 5.85 -6.20
CA LEU A 68 4.45 5.44 -6.52
C LEU A 68 4.18 5.53 -8.02
N ARG A 69 4.69 6.57 -8.67
CA ARG A 69 4.50 6.72 -10.11
C ARG A 69 5.18 5.61 -10.89
N GLY A 70 6.34 5.17 -10.42
CA GLY A 70 7.04 4.07 -11.05
C GLY A 70 6.34 2.74 -10.85
N LYS A 71 5.71 2.55 -9.66
CA LYS A 71 5.04 1.31 -9.32
C LYS A 71 3.65 1.21 -9.93
N PHE A 72 2.92 2.33 -9.92
CA PHE A 72 1.55 2.40 -10.44
C PHE A 72 1.48 3.52 -11.46
N PRO A 73 1.97 3.28 -12.68
CA PRO A 73 1.97 4.33 -13.69
C PRO A 73 0.55 4.82 -13.94
N ASP A 74 0.43 6.13 -14.04
CA ASP A 74 -0.85 6.73 -14.32
C ASP A 74 -1.06 6.76 -15.82
N ASP A 75 -2.02 6.01 -16.30
CA ASP A 75 -2.27 5.91 -17.73
C ASP A 75 -3.53 6.66 -18.15
N THR A 76 -3.97 7.60 -17.35
CA THR A 76 -5.13 8.39 -17.68
C THR A 76 -4.81 9.55 -18.61
N GLU A 77 -3.58 9.77 -18.87
CA GLU A 77 -3.13 10.90 -19.69
C GLU A 77 -3.39 10.74 -21.14
#